data_4927f7c39f8319921610e81542e28935
#
_entry.id   4927f7c39f8319921610e81542e28935
#
_cell.length_a   1.000
_cell.length_b   1.000
_cell.length_c   1.000
_cell.angle_alpha   90.00
_cell.angle_beta   90.00
_cell.angle_gamma   90.00
#
_symmetry.space_group_name_H-M   'P 1'
#
loop_
_entity.id
_entity.type
_entity.pdbx_description
1 polymer ?
#
loop_
_entity_poly.entity_id
_entity_poly.type
_entity_poly.pdbx_seq_one_letter_code
_entity_poly.pdbx_strand_id
1 'polypeptide(L)'
;MKITAIDTCVLSVPTPRPISLEFTHHKLVVADIATDEGLRGLGYSLVFGGSGAEAVLAYLDTRLKPLLINEDPLHVERLWEKMYRGDRGVRRVGIAGMAISALDIGLWDLTAKAAGLPLYQLWGGVTERVAAYGSGGWGKYTESDLIGEAERYAGLGCKYYKMKIHHPDPKVNRSRVDAVRKALGGGVRLMVDVNQKLDVQGNRRQAALLEEFDLVWYEEPVIADDLAACAEVASTINIPVATGENNYTRYEFRELIERKAARYLMPDVCRANGYSETLKIGHLAAAHGIAVSPHVVHELSLQVCGALSNGFLVELIDWTPPDLFEDMPVCKDGEFRIPAKPGHGMAFTRAALQKYRA
;
A
#
# COMPACT_ATOMS: atom_id res chain seq x y z
N MET A 1 -23.42 -20.68 -3.76
CA MET A 1 -22.70 -20.23 -2.53
C MET A 1 -23.32 -18.94 -2.01
N LYS A 2 -23.50 -18.82 -0.70
CA LYS A 2 -24.05 -17.60 -0.07
C LYS A 2 -23.22 -17.21 1.14
N ILE A 3 -23.05 -15.91 1.37
CA ILE A 3 -22.40 -15.37 2.57
C ILE A 3 -23.35 -15.58 3.76
N THR A 4 -22.91 -16.34 4.76
CA THR A 4 -23.70 -16.66 5.96
C THR A 4 -23.34 -15.79 7.16
N ALA A 5 -22.06 -15.41 7.26
CA ALA A 5 -21.56 -14.56 8.33
C ALA A 5 -20.32 -13.75 7.87
N ILE A 6 -20.08 -12.64 8.53
CA ILE A 6 -18.86 -11.86 8.42
C ILE A 6 -18.41 -11.56 9.84
N ASP A 7 -17.33 -12.21 10.27
CA ASP A 7 -16.73 -11.99 11.57
C ASP A 7 -15.71 -10.85 11.47
N THR A 8 -15.78 -9.91 12.39
CA THR A 8 -14.95 -8.70 12.34
C THR A 8 -14.22 -8.47 13.65
N CYS A 9 -13.03 -7.90 13.58
CA CYS A 9 -12.30 -7.46 14.76
C CYS A 9 -11.27 -6.39 14.40
N VAL A 10 -10.73 -5.75 15.43
CA VAL A 10 -9.54 -4.91 15.33
C VAL A 10 -8.36 -5.66 15.96
N LEU A 11 -7.23 -5.67 15.27
CA LEU A 11 -5.96 -6.12 15.82
C LEU A 11 -5.06 -4.90 16.04
N SER A 12 -4.49 -4.73 17.23
CA SER A 12 -3.49 -3.72 17.55
C SER A 12 -2.10 -4.36 17.46
N VAL A 13 -1.45 -4.14 16.35
CA VAL A 13 -0.21 -4.82 15.97
C VAL A 13 0.99 -3.90 16.26
N PRO A 14 1.95 -4.31 17.10
CA PRO A 14 3.14 -3.52 17.35
C PRO A 14 4.04 -3.49 16.12
N THR A 15 4.69 -2.36 15.89
CA THR A 15 5.76 -2.25 14.90
C THR A 15 7.06 -2.77 15.49
N PRO A 16 7.70 -3.81 14.91
CA PRO A 16 8.94 -4.39 15.43
C PRO A 16 10.10 -3.38 15.52
N ARG A 17 10.10 -2.41 14.62
CA ARG A 17 10.99 -1.24 14.65
C ARG A 17 10.16 0.02 14.66
N PRO A 18 10.14 0.79 15.77
CA PRO A 18 9.39 2.03 15.83
C PRO A 18 9.91 3.01 14.78
N ILE A 19 9.04 3.38 13.89
CA ILE A 19 9.32 4.28 12.76
C ILE A 19 9.54 5.70 13.24
N SER A 20 8.70 6.09 14.16
CA SER A 20 8.83 7.28 14.96
C SER A 20 8.34 6.96 16.36
N LEU A 21 8.68 7.80 17.32
CA LEU A 21 8.11 7.66 18.67
C LEU A 21 6.58 7.85 18.69
N GLU A 22 5.99 8.23 17.55
CA GLU A 22 4.55 8.49 17.40
C GLU A 22 3.77 7.22 17.00
N PHE A 23 4.44 6.25 16.34
CA PHE A 23 3.76 5.04 15.83
C PHE A 23 4.45 3.78 16.36
N THR A 24 4.00 3.32 17.52
CA THR A 24 4.45 2.05 18.10
C THR A 24 3.56 0.87 17.71
N HIS A 25 2.36 1.15 17.23
CA HIS A 25 1.36 0.17 16.81
C HIS A 25 0.60 0.66 15.57
N HIS A 26 0.18 -0.30 14.74
CA HIS A 26 -0.85 -0.13 13.73
C HIS A 26 -2.08 -0.90 14.11
N LYS A 27 -3.24 -0.52 13.58
CA LYS A 27 -4.45 -1.33 13.72
C LYS A 27 -4.86 -1.92 12.38
N LEU A 28 -5.23 -3.20 12.42
CA LEU A 28 -5.86 -3.87 11.29
C LEU A 28 -7.35 -4.05 11.60
N VAL A 29 -8.20 -3.55 10.71
CA VAL A 29 -9.63 -3.85 10.73
C VAL A 29 -9.86 -5.08 9.87
N VAL A 30 -10.18 -6.20 10.49
CA VAL A 30 -10.25 -7.52 9.86
C VAL A 30 -11.70 -7.87 9.55
N ALA A 31 -11.93 -8.48 8.39
CA ALA A 31 -13.18 -9.09 7.97
C ALA A 31 -12.93 -10.53 7.50
N ASP A 32 -13.55 -11.50 8.14
CA ASP A 32 -13.51 -12.92 7.80
C ASP A 32 -14.90 -13.36 7.32
N ILE A 33 -15.05 -13.58 6.02
CA ILE A 33 -16.30 -13.84 5.31
C ILE A 33 -16.53 -15.34 5.24
N ALA A 34 -17.59 -15.84 5.86
CA ALA A 34 -17.98 -17.26 5.84
C ALA A 34 -19.15 -17.53 4.88
N THR A 35 -19.15 -18.71 4.27
CA THR A 35 -20.19 -19.15 3.33
C THR A 35 -20.89 -20.43 3.78
N ASP A 36 -22.07 -20.71 3.18
CA ASP A 36 -22.83 -21.95 3.38
C ASP A 36 -22.13 -23.20 2.82
N GLU A 37 -21.08 -23.04 2.01
CA GLU A 37 -20.26 -24.13 1.47
C GLU A 37 -18.98 -24.37 2.26
N GLY A 38 -18.79 -23.66 3.39
CA GLY A 38 -17.64 -23.82 4.29
C GLY A 38 -16.38 -23.08 3.86
N LEU A 39 -16.38 -22.38 2.71
CA LEU A 39 -15.26 -21.52 2.31
C LEU A 39 -15.27 -20.23 3.13
N ARG A 40 -14.06 -19.74 3.40
CA ARG A 40 -13.83 -18.47 4.10
C ARG A 40 -12.87 -17.56 3.33
N GLY A 41 -13.20 -16.27 3.27
CA GLY A 41 -12.37 -15.23 2.67
C GLY A 41 -11.90 -14.25 3.73
N LEU A 42 -10.59 -14.00 3.77
CA LEU A 42 -9.96 -13.08 4.70
C LEU A 42 -9.67 -11.75 4.02
N GLY A 43 -10.11 -10.66 4.61
CA GLY A 43 -9.69 -9.32 4.20
C GLY A 43 -9.38 -8.45 5.41
N TYR A 44 -8.61 -7.39 5.19
CA TYR A 44 -8.33 -6.41 6.23
C TYR A 44 -7.93 -5.06 5.64
N SER A 45 -8.05 -4.01 6.45
CA SER A 45 -7.49 -2.69 6.17
C SER A 45 -6.49 -2.29 7.23
N LEU A 46 -5.38 -1.71 6.80
CA LEU A 46 -4.36 -1.15 7.69
C LEU A 46 -4.71 0.31 8.02
N VAL A 47 -4.77 0.62 9.32
CA VAL A 47 -4.97 1.97 9.85
C VAL A 47 -3.71 2.44 10.56
N PHE A 48 -3.00 3.38 9.95
CA PHE A 48 -1.77 3.93 10.51
C PHE A 48 -1.99 4.61 11.86
N GLY A 49 -1.07 4.37 12.80
CA GLY A 49 -1.15 4.94 14.15
C GLY A 49 -2.41 4.54 14.93
N GLY A 50 -3.26 3.72 14.33
CA GLY A 50 -4.43 3.14 14.95
C GLY A 50 -5.61 4.08 15.20
N SER A 51 -5.48 5.37 14.93
CA SER A 51 -6.57 6.33 15.12
C SER A 51 -7.65 6.15 14.07
N GLY A 52 -8.91 5.91 14.50
CA GLY A 52 -10.05 5.77 13.61
C GLY A 52 -10.37 4.33 13.20
N ALA A 53 -9.62 3.32 13.63
CA ALA A 53 -9.92 1.91 13.31
C ALA A 53 -11.32 1.49 13.80
N GLU A 54 -11.73 1.97 14.96
CA GLU A 54 -13.05 1.73 15.52
C GLU A 54 -14.17 2.35 14.67
N ALA A 55 -13.90 3.50 14.04
CA ALA A 55 -14.86 4.12 13.11
C ALA A 55 -14.96 3.34 11.80
N VAL A 56 -13.85 2.81 11.30
CA VAL A 56 -13.82 1.90 10.12
C VAL A 56 -14.62 0.64 10.44
N LEU A 57 -14.37 0.00 11.60
CA LEU A 57 -15.09 -1.18 12.05
C LEU A 57 -16.60 -0.90 12.19
N ALA A 58 -16.97 0.20 12.86
CA ALA A 58 -18.37 0.58 13.04
C ALA A 58 -19.10 0.77 11.71
N TYR A 59 -18.47 1.44 10.74
CA TYR A 59 -19.04 1.61 9.39
C TYR A 59 -19.17 0.27 8.67
N LEU A 60 -18.14 -0.58 8.75
CA LEU A 60 -18.17 -1.92 8.19
C LEU A 60 -19.33 -2.74 8.76
N ASP A 61 -19.46 -2.83 10.10
CA ASP A 61 -20.45 -3.67 10.77
C ASP A 61 -21.86 -3.16 10.61
N THR A 62 -22.08 -1.86 10.75
CA THR A 62 -23.44 -1.30 10.77
C THR A 62 -23.99 -0.99 9.39
N ARG A 63 -23.10 -0.71 8.42
CA ARG A 63 -23.53 -0.28 7.08
C ARG A 63 -23.21 -1.28 5.98
N LEU A 64 -21.99 -1.79 5.90
CA LEU A 64 -21.59 -2.61 4.75
C LEU A 64 -21.91 -4.09 4.91
N LYS A 65 -21.62 -4.66 6.06
CA LYS A 65 -21.90 -6.08 6.36
C LYS A 65 -23.35 -6.49 6.08
N PRO A 66 -24.40 -5.75 6.50
CA PRO A 66 -25.79 -6.11 6.17
C PRO A 66 -26.10 -6.16 4.67
N LEU A 67 -25.34 -5.44 3.84
CA LEU A 67 -25.51 -5.46 2.38
C LEU A 67 -25.04 -6.78 1.75
N LEU A 68 -24.15 -7.52 2.41
CA LEU A 68 -23.50 -8.69 1.85
C LEU A 68 -24.09 -10.02 2.32
N ILE A 69 -24.77 -10.05 3.47
CA ILE A 69 -25.39 -11.27 3.99
C ILE A 69 -26.43 -11.82 3.01
N ASN A 70 -26.42 -13.14 2.79
CA ASN A 70 -27.21 -13.91 1.82
C ASN A 70 -26.89 -13.64 0.33
N GLU A 71 -25.92 -12.78 0.02
CA GLU A 71 -25.44 -12.56 -1.35
C GLU A 71 -24.50 -13.70 -1.79
N ASP A 72 -24.37 -13.87 -3.10
CA ASP A 72 -23.37 -14.75 -3.70
C ASP A 72 -22.02 -14.01 -3.83
N PRO A 73 -20.98 -14.43 -3.06
CA PRO A 73 -19.68 -13.76 -3.05
C PRO A 73 -18.93 -13.81 -4.38
N LEU A 74 -19.27 -14.70 -5.31
CA LEU A 74 -18.62 -14.79 -6.62
C LEU A 74 -18.95 -13.60 -7.53
N HIS A 75 -19.97 -12.82 -7.21
CA HIS A 75 -20.33 -11.60 -7.91
C HIS A 75 -19.59 -10.39 -7.33
N VAL A 76 -18.25 -10.47 -7.18
CA VAL A 76 -17.43 -9.47 -6.47
C VAL A 76 -17.70 -8.05 -6.97
N GLU A 77 -17.69 -7.83 -8.29
CA GLU A 77 -17.92 -6.49 -8.86
C GLU A 77 -19.30 -5.93 -8.52
N ARG A 78 -20.34 -6.76 -8.56
CA ARG A 78 -21.71 -6.37 -8.16
C ARG A 78 -21.77 -6.00 -6.67
N LEU A 79 -21.10 -6.78 -5.82
CA LEU A 79 -21.08 -6.53 -4.38
C LEU A 79 -20.25 -5.30 -4.05
N TRP A 80 -19.13 -5.11 -4.75
CA TRP A 80 -18.31 -3.90 -4.65
C TRP A 80 -19.12 -2.65 -5.04
N GLU A 81 -19.81 -2.65 -6.19
CA GLU A 81 -20.68 -1.54 -6.59
C GLU A 81 -21.82 -1.30 -5.59
N LYS A 82 -22.37 -2.36 -5.01
CA LYS A 82 -23.42 -2.27 -3.97
C LYS A 82 -22.90 -1.53 -2.72
N MET A 83 -21.68 -1.86 -2.26
CA MET A 83 -21.02 -1.15 -1.16
C MET A 83 -20.66 0.28 -1.55
N TYR A 84 -20.04 0.47 -2.71
CA TYR A 84 -19.53 1.73 -3.19
C TYR A 84 -20.63 2.78 -3.46
N ARG A 85 -21.80 2.35 -3.94
CA ARG A 85 -22.95 3.22 -4.23
C ARG A 85 -24.02 3.22 -3.13
N GLY A 86 -23.92 2.33 -2.18
CA GLY A 86 -24.95 2.07 -1.19
C GLY A 86 -25.21 3.23 -0.22
N ASP A 87 -24.32 4.19 -0.13
CA ASP A 87 -24.48 5.35 0.75
C ASP A 87 -24.21 6.66 0.00
N ARG A 88 -25.22 7.52 -0.08
CA ARG A 88 -25.11 8.83 -0.72
C ARG A 88 -24.53 9.92 0.19
N GLY A 89 -24.67 9.75 1.50
CA GLY A 89 -24.25 10.71 2.52
C GLY A 89 -22.76 10.60 2.88
N VAL A 90 -22.14 9.45 2.60
CA VAL A 90 -20.72 9.20 2.92
C VAL A 90 -19.92 9.05 1.63
N ARG A 91 -18.83 9.80 1.51
CA ARG A 91 -17.88 9.66 0.39
C ARG A 91 -17.10 8.34 0.51
N ARG A 92 -16.62 7.82 -0.63
CA ARG A 92 -15.87 6.56 -0.75
C ARG A 92 -14.38 6.77 -0.49
N VAL A 93 -14.06 7.61 0.47
CA VAL A 93 -12.70 7.98 0.88
C VAL A 93 -12.56 7.84 2.39
N GLY A 94 -11.35 7.76 2.90
CA GLY A 94 -11.07 7.64 4.32
C GLY A 94 -11.72 6.40 4.93
N ILE A 95 -12.47 6.57 6.00
CA ILE A 95 -13.14 5.50 6.77
C ILE A 95 -13.96 4.56 5.89
N ALA A 96 -14.78 5.10 4.99
CA ALA A 96 -15.62 4.28 4.12
C ALA A 96 -14.79 3.50 3.09
N GLY A 97 -13.76 4.12 2.51
CA GLY A 97 -12.84 3.45 1.58
C GLY A 97 -12.11 2.29 2.25
N MET A 98 -11.59 2.49 3.45
CA MET A 98 -10.92 1.44 4.23
C MET A 98 -11.86 0.29 4.59
N ALA A 99 -13.11 0.58 4.99
CA ALA A 99 -14.10 -0.44 5.30
C ALA A 99 -14.49 -1.27 4.06
N ILE A 100 -14.66 -0.62 2.89
CA ILE A 100 -14.89 -1.31 1.61
C ILE A 100 -13.68 -2.18 1.26
N SER A 101 -12.45 -1.67 1.45
CA SER A 101 -11.22 -2.41 1.16
C SER A 101 -11.16 -3.73 1.94
N ALA A 102 -11.44 -3.70 3.24
CA ALA A 102 -11.41 -4.91 4.07
C ALA A 102 -12.38 -5.99 3.54
N LEU A 103 -13.57 -5.61 3.12
CA LEU A 103 -14.57 -6.55 2.59
C LEU A 103 -14.23 -7.00 1.17
N ASP A 104 -13.80 -6.11 0.30
CA ASP A 104 -13.45 -6.42 -1.09
C ASP A 104 -12.25 -7.37 -1.19
N ILE A 105 -11.23 -7.15 -0.36
CA ILE A 105 -10.08 -8.06 -0.24
C ILE A 105 -10.55 -9.46 0.15
N GLY A 106 -11.43 -9.55 1.14
CA GLY A 106 -12.01 -10.83 1.59
C GLY A 106 -12.88 -11.52 0.52
N LEU A 107 -13.66 -10.77 -0.25
CA LEU A 107 -14.45 -11.31 -1.37
C LEU A 107 -13.57 -11.88 -2.48
N TRP A 108 -12.50 -11.18 -2.85
CA TRP A 108 -11.55 -11.67 -3.85
C TRP A 108 -10.75 -12.88 -3.35
N ASP A 109 -10.34 -12.89 -2.08
CA ASP A 109 -9.69 -14.04 -1.46
C ASP A 109 -10.58 -15.28 -1.52
N LEU A 110 -11.85 -15.13 -1.18
CA LEU A 110 -12.85 -16.20 -1.22
C LEU A 110 -13.07 -16.68 -2.66
N THR A 111 -13.22 -15.76 -3.62
CA THR A 111 -13.44 -16.09 -5.03
C THR A 111 -12.26 -16.88 -5.61
N ALA A 112 -11.03 -16.48 -5.30
CA ALA A 112 -9.84 -17.19 -5.75
C ALA A 112 -9.70 -18.56 -5.07
N LYS A 113 -10.06 -18.70 -3.80
CA LYS A 113 -10.15 -19.98 -3.09
C LYS A 113 -11.20 -20.89 -3.71
N ALA A 114 -12.37 -20.38 -4.08
CA ALA A 114 -13.40 -21.15 -4.78
C ALA A 114 -12.93 -21.62 -6.15
N ALA A 115 -12.11 -20.84 -6.85
CA ALA A 115 -11.49 -21.20 -8.12
C ALA A 115 -10.28 -22.14 -7.97
N GLY A 116 -9.75 -22.35 -6.76
CA GLY A 116 -8.53 -23.12 -6.50
C GLY A 116 -7.26 -22.46 -7.03
N LEU A 117 -7.25 -21.14 -7.24
CA LEU A 117 -6.15 -20.39 -7.86
C LEU A 117 -5.59 -19.33 -6.91
N PRO A 118 -4.28 -19.03 -6.99
CA PRO A 118 -3.74 -17.80 -6.46
C PRO A 118 -4.40 -16.59 -7.12
N LEU A 119 -4.59 -15.52 -6.35
CA LEU A 119 -5.39 -14.39 -6.80
C LEU A 119 -4.82 -13.71 -8.06
N TYR A 120 -3.49 -13.50 -8.13
CA TYR A 120 -2.86 -12.92 -9.32
C TYR A 120 -3.09 -13.75 -10.59
N GLN A 121 -3.15 -15.08 -10.46
CA GLN A 121 -3.43 -15.98 -11.59
C GLN A 121 -4.90 -15.90 -12.02
N LEU A 122 -5.81 -15.78 -11.07
CA LEU A 122 -7.23 -15.55 -11.37
C LEU A 122 -7.43 -14.28 -12.21
N TRP A 123 -6.60 -13.27 -12.02
CA TRP A 123 -6.61 -12.01 -12.78
C TRP A 123 -5.77 -12.04 -14.06
N GLY A 124 -5.21 -13.19 -14.44
CA GLY A 124 -4.50 -13.40 -15.70
C GLY A 124 -2.99 -13.51 -15.57
N GLY A 125 -2.39 -13.18 -14.44
CA GLY A 125 -0.98 -13.39 -14.08
C GLY A 125 0.06 -12.96 -15.11
N VAL A 126 0.84 -11.93 -14.79
CA VAL A 126 1.95 -11.47 -15.64
C VAL A 126 3.29 -12.03 -15.17
N THR A 127 3.46 -12.11 -13.85
CA THR A 127 4.71 -12.57 -13.23
C THR A 127 4.46 -13.30 -11.91
N GLU A 128 5.37 -14.20 -11.55
CA GLU A 128 5.38 -14.88 -10.25
C GLU A 128 6.33 -14.22 -9.24
N ARG A 129 7.10 -13.23 -9.69
CA ARG A 129 8.10 -12.53 -8.88
C ARG A 129 7.97 -11.03 -9.06
N VAL A 130 8.11 -10.31 -7.96
CA VAL A 130 8.06 -8.84 -7.96
C VAL A 130 9.28 -8.32 -7.22
N ALA A 131 10.00 -7.39 -7.83
CA ALA A 131 11.12 -6.73 -7.20
C ALA A 131 10.65 -5.85 -6.03
N ALA A 132 11.47 -5.82 -4.97
CA ALA A 132 11.23 -5.03 -3.78
C ALA A 132 12.10 -3.78 -3.73
N TYR A 133 11.58 -2.75 -3.09
CA TYR A 133 12.41 -1.67 -2.58
C TYR A 133 12.37 -1.64 -1.05
N GLY A 134 13.54 -1.45 -0.42
CA GLY A 134 13.60 -1.20 1.01
C GLY A 134 13.06 0.19 1.34
N SER A 135 12.24 0.31 2.36
CA SER A 135 11.63 1.59 2.76
C SER A 135 11.92 1.91 4.21
N GLY A 136 12.45 3.13 4.46
CA GLY A 136 12.82 3.58 5.78
C GLY A 136 13.41 4.99 5.80
N GLY A 137 14.57 5.14 6.43
CA GLY A 137 15.29 6.41 6.48
C GLY A 137 14.60 7.51 7.29
N TRP A 138 13.96 7.13 8.39
CA TRP A 138 13.13 8.00 9.21
C TRP A 138 13.85 9.25 9.68
N GLY A 139 13.11 10.35 9.81
CA GLY A 139 13.67 11.68 10.10
C GLY A 139 14.46 11.80 11.42
N LYS A 140 14.17 10.93 12.39
CA LYS A 140 14.87 10.87 13.69
C LYS A 140 16.11 9.98 13.71
N TYR A 141 16.38 9.25 12.64
CA TYR A 141 17.57 8.42 12.54
C TYR A 141 18.84 9.26 12.55
N THR A 142 19.83 8.81 13.31
CA THR A 142 21.20 9.26 13.14
C THR A 142 21.72 8.84 11.75
N GLU A 143 22.82 9.42 11.29
CA GLU A 143 23.44 9.02 10.03
C GLU A 143 23.82 7.53 10.05
N SER A 144 24.33 7.04 11.18
CA SER A 144 24.68 5.62 11.36
C SER A 144 23.45 4.70 11.24
N ASP A 145 22.31 5.06 11.87
CA ASP A 145 21.07 4.29 11.78
C ASP A 145 20.55 4.24 10.35
N LEU A 146 20.60 5.38 9.65
CA LEU A 146 20.17 5.53 8.28
C LEU A 146 21.01 4.67 7.32
N ILE A 147 22.34 4.72 7.44
CA ILE A 147 23.25 3.92 6.64
C ILE A 147 23.06 2.44 6.94
N GLY A 148 23.03 2.05 8.22
CA GLY A 148 22.86 0.65 8.63
C GLY A 148 21.54 0.04 8.15
N GLU A 149 20.45 0.83 8.11
CA GLU A 149 19.18 0.35 7.54
C GLU A 149 19.29 0.19 6.02
N ALA A 150 19.87 1.17 5.32
CA ALA A 150 20.04 1.12 3.87
C ALA A 150 20.93 -0.08 3.44
N GLU A 151 22.05 -0.31 4.14
CA GLU A 151 22.93 -1.47 3.91
C GLU A 151 22.22 -2.80 4.19
N ARG A 152 21.37 -2.86 5.20
CA ARG A 152 20.57 -4.06 5.50
C ARG A 152 19.63 -4.42 4.35
N TYR A 153 18.92 -3.44 3.76
CA TYR A 153 18.08 -3.69 2.59
C TYR A 153 18.90 -4.06 1.35
N ALA A 154 20.04 -3.42 1.14
CA ALA A 154 20.98 -3.81 0.09
C ALA A 154 21.50 -5.24 0.28
N GLY A 155 21.77 -5.65 1.54
CA GLY A 155 22.18 -7.00 1.92
C GLY A 155 21.08 -8.06 1.64
N LEU A 156 19.81 -7.70 1.67
CA LEU A 156 18.69 -8.53 1.20
C LEU A 156 18.60 -8.62 -0.34
N GLY A 157 19.49 -7.95 -1.06
CA GLY A 157 19.52 -7.91 -2.53
C GLY A 157 18.66 -6.82 -3.16
N CYS A 158 18.01 -5.96 -2.36
CA CYS A 158 17.20 -4.87 -2.88
C CYS A 158 18.05 -3.92 -3.75
N LYS A 159 17.61 -3.66 -4.97
CA LYS A 159 18.24 -2.73 -5.91
C LYS A 159 17.67 -1.31 -5.82
N TYR A 160 16.72 -1.11 -4.92
CA TYR A 160 16.03 0.16 -4.69
C TYR A 160 15.89 0.40 -3.19
N TYR A 161 16.11 1.65 -2.77
CA TYR A 161 15.92 2.07 -1.39
C TYR A 161 15.27 3.45 -1.32
N LYS A 162 14.17 3.55 -0.55
CA LYS A 162 13.41 4.78 -0.30
C LYS A 162 13.71 5.30 1.10
N MET A 163 13.98 6.60 1.22
CA MET A 163 14.23 7.26 2.49
C MET A 163 13.39 8.53 2.64
N LYS A 164 13.02 8.83 3.89
CA LYS A 164 12.27 10.04 4.22
C LYS A 164 13.17 11.26 4.27
N ILE A 165 12.69 12.38 3.72
CA ILE A 165 13.38 13.67 3.71
C ILE A 165 12.49 14.74 4.37
N HIS A 166 12.41 14.71 5.70
CA HIS A 166 11.47 15.50 6.50
C HIS A 166 12.10 16.71 7.20
N HIS A 167 13.39 16.94 7.06
CA HIS A 167 14.05 18.05 7.75
C HIS A 167 13.66 19.40 7.11
N PRO A 168 13.37 20.44 7.91
CA PRO A 168 12.99 21.76 7.39
C PRO A 168 14.09 22.41 6.53
N ASP A 169 15.37 22.19 6.89
CA ASP A 169 16.49 22.62 6.07
C ASP A 169 16.77 21.61 4.95
N PRO A 170 16.60 21.99 3.67
CA PRO A 170 16.82 21.11 2.54
C PRO A 170 18.27 20.66 2.38
N LYS A 171 19.25 21.40 2.94
CA LYS A 171 20.66 20.99 2.93
C LYS A 171 20.91 19.77 3.83
N VAL A 172 20.21 19.66 4.95
CA VAL A 172 20.26 18.49 5.83
C VAL A 172 19.73 17.26 5.10
N ASN A 173 18.59 17.40 4.42
CA ASN A 173 18.04 16.30 3.60
C ASN A 173 19.03 15.86 2.51
N ARG A 174 19.65 16.83 1.81
CA ARG A 174 20.68 16.51 0.82
C ARG A 174 21.87 15.76 1.43
N SER A 175 22.38 16.22 2.59
CA SER A 175 23.48 15.53 3.28
C SER A 175 23.13 14.09 3.66
N ARG A 176 21.90 13.83 4.09
CA ARG A 176 21.42 12.48 4.39
C ARG A 176 21.36 11.59 3.16
N VAL A 177 20.88 12.12 2.02
CA VAL A 177 20.87 11.38 0.73
C VAL A 177 22.29 11.09 0.26
N ASP A 178 23.20 12.06 0.37
CA ASP A 178 24.61 11.91 0.02
C ASP A 178 25.30 10.82 0.87
N ALA A 179 25.05 10.78 2.18
CA ALA A 179 25.57 9.76 3.07
C ALA A 179 25.13 8.34 2.65
N VAL A 180 23.84 8.16 2.34
CA VAL A 180 23.30 6.87 1.84
C VAL A 180 23.87 6.52 0.47
N ARG A 181 23.98 7.50 -0.45
CA ARG A 181 24.58 7.29 -1.78
C ARG A 181 26.02 6.84 -1.67
N LYS A 182 26.81 7.45 -0.79
CA LYS A 182 28.21 7.06 -0.55
C LYS A 182 28.33 5.66 0.02
N ALA A 183 27.48 5.30 0.98
CA ALA A 183 27.48 3.98 1.59
C ALA A 183 27.07 2.87 0.60
N LEU A 184 26.02 3.08 -0.19
CA LEU A 184 25.48 2.08 -1.12
C LEU A 184 26.15 2.08 -2.50
N GLY A 185 26.90 3.13 -2.86
CA GLY A 185 27.46 3.30 -4.19
C GLY A 185 26.37 3.39 -5.28
N GLY A 186 26.74 3.14 -6.54
CA GLY A 186 25.81 3.19 -7.69
C GLY A 186 24.96 1.94 -7.89
N GLY A 187 25.18 0.87 -7.10
CA GLY A 187 24.48 -0.41 -7.26
C GLY A 187 23.04 -0.44 -6.78
N VAL A 188 22.64 0.53 -5.95
CA VAL A 188 21.28 0.70 -5.44
C VAL A 188 20.72 2.05 -5.89
N ARG A 189 19.55 2.04 -6.51
CA ARG A 189 18.85 3.24 -6.94
C ARG A 189 18.07 3.84 -5.77
N LEU A 190 18.19 5.15 -5.57
CA LEU A 190 17.58 5.84 -4.46
C LEU A 190 16.23 6.47 -4.85
N MET A 191 15.36 6.55 -3.87
CA MET A 191 14.08 7.23 -3.90
C MET A 191 13.93 8.06 -2.63
N VAL A 192 13.18 9.15 -2.70
CA VAL A 192 12.94 10.00 -1.53
C VAL A 192 11.45 10.24 -1.36
N ASP A 193 11.06 10.43 -0.10
CA ASP A 193 9.67 10.68 0.27
C ASP A 193 9.59 11.90 1.21
N VAL A 194 8.77 12.85 0.80
CA VAL A 194 8.52 14.12 1.51
C VAL A 194 7.33 14.00 2.47
N ASN A 195 6.47 13.00 2.27
CA ASN A 195 5.23 12.80 3.04
C ASN A 195 4.44 14.12 3.22
N GLN A 196 4.19 14.83 2.13
CA GLN A 196 3.32 16.01 2.07
C GLN A 196 3.76 17.20 2.95
N LYS A 197 5.05 17.27 3.31
CA LYS A 197 5.57 18.25 4.28
C LYS A 197 5.93 19.61 3.68
N LEU A 198 5.95 19.74 2.35
CA LEU A 198 6.40 20.94 1.67
C LEU A 198 5.30 21.57 0.80
N ASP A 199 5.41 22.86 0.59
CA ASP A 199 4.68 23.58 -0.47
C ASP A 199 5.42 23.47 -1.81
N VAL A 200 4.83 23.99 -2.89
CA VAL A 200 5.41 23.95 -4.24
C VAL A 200 6.81 24.54 -4.27
N GLN A 201 7.04 25.68 -3.60
CA GLN A 201 8.35 26.35 -3.60
C GLN A 201 9.39 25.59 -2.76
N GLY A 202 8.96 24.99 -1.66
CA GLY A 202 9.81 24.10 -0.84
C GLY A 202 10.28 22.89 -1.64
N ASN A 203 9.38 22.26 -2.39
CA ASN A 203 9.69 21.13 -3.25
C ASN A 203 10.70 21.51 -4.37
N ARG A 204 10.51 22.66 -5.02
CA ARG A 204 11.47 23.15 -6.03
C ARG A 204 12.88 23.32 -5.45
N ARG A 205 12.98 23.97 -4.29
CA ARG A 205 14.28 24.14 -3.62
C ARG A 205 14.89 22.82 -3.19
N GLN A 206 14.09 21.89 -2.67
CA GLN A 206 14.55 20.58 -2.23
C GLN A 206 15.00 19.73 -3.42
N ALA A 207 14.19 19.62 -4.47
CA ALA A 207 14.47 18.81 -5.64
C ALA A 207 15.75 19.27 -6.36
N ALA A 208 15.96 20.59 -6.51
CA ALA A 208 17.16 21.15 -7.12
C ALA A 208 18.48 20.70 -6.44
N LEU A 209 18.44 20.48 -5.12
CA LEU A 209 19.59 19.96 -4.36
C LEU A 209 19.76 18.45 -4.48
N LEU A 210 18.79 17.74 -5.06
CA LEU A 210 18.76 16.29 -5.15
C LEU A 210 18.94 15.76 -6.59
N GLU A 211 18.93 16.61 -7.59
CA GLU A 211 19.03 16.21 -9.01
C GLU A 211 20.31 15.41 -9.31
N GLU A 212 21.43 15.73 -8.64
CA GLU A 212 22.71 15.04 -8.83
C GLU A 212 22.69 13.55 -8.43
N PHE A 213 21.70 13.11 -7.65
CA PHE A 213 21.64 11.74 -7.13
C PHE A 213 20.91 10.74 -8.04
N ASP A 214 20.39 11.16 -9.20
CA ASP A 214 19.66 10.31 -10.16
C ASP A 214 18.57 9.48 -9.46
N LEU A 215 17.67 10.17 -8.77
CA LEU A 215 16.60 9.53 -8.00
C LEU A 215 15.54 8.92 -8.92
N VAL A 216 15.05 7.73 -8.57
CA VAL A 216 13.95 7.04 -9.30
C VAL A 216 12.68 7.85 -9.21
N TRP A 217 12.34 8.31 -7.96
CA TRP A 217 11.20 9.18 -7.74
C TRP A 217 11.34 10.12 -6.53
N TYR A 218 10.51 11.12 -6.55
CA TYR A 218 10.25 12.08 -5.49
C TYR A 218 8.78 11.90 -5.05
N GLU A 219 8.56 11.37 -3.84
CA GLU A 219 7.26 10.89 -3.38
C GLU A 219 6.52 11.94 -2.58
N GLU A 220 5.19 12.00 -2.77
CA GLU A 220 4.22 12.85 -2.06
C GLU A 220 4.69 14.31 -1.85
N PRO A 221 4.92 15.07 -2.92
CA PRO A 221 5.48 16.42 -2.79
C PRO A 221 4.61 17.38 -1.97
N VAL A 222 3.29 17.28 -2.11
CA VAL A 222 2.30 18.17 -1.46
C VAL A 222 1.16 17.35 -0.88
N ILE A 223 0.27 17.99 -0.12
CA ILE A 223 -0.95 17.35 0.39
C ILE A 223 -1.73 16.69 -0.74
N ALA A 224 -2.18 15.45 -0.51
CA ALA A 224 -2.83 14.62 -1.53
C ALA A 224 -4.13 15.23 -2.09
N ASP A 225 -4.78 16.12 -1.34
CA ASP A 225 -5.98 16.85 -1.76
C ASP A 225 -5.70 17.89 -2.84
N ASP A 226 -4.46 18.40 -2.95
CA ASP A 226 -4.09 19.45 -3.92
C ASP A 226 -3.40 18.86 -5.16
N LEU A 227 -4.21 18.25 -6.03
CA LEU A 227 -3.75 17.66 -7.27
C LEU A 227 -3.16 18.70 -8.25
N ALA A 228 -3.61 19.96 -8.16
CA ALA A 228 -3.09 21.04 -8.99
C ALA A 228 -1.66 21.42 -8.56
N ALA A 229 -1.42 21.58 -7.26
CA ALA A 229 -0.06 21.81 -6.74
C ALA A 229 0.87 20.63 -7.01
N CYS A 230 0.38 19.38 -6.93
CA CYS A 230 1.15 18.19 -7.30
C CYS A 230 1.60 18.25 -8.76
N ALA A 231 0.69 18.60 -9.68
CA ALA A 231 0.99 18.77 -11.10
C ALA A 231 1.99 19.92 -11.35
N GLU A 232 1.86 21.02 -10.61
CA GLU A 232 2.82 22.13 -10.69
C GLU A 232 4.22 21.69 -10.26
N VAL A 233 4.36 20.95 -9.16
CA VAL A 233 5.65 20.38 -8.76
C VAL A 233 6.18 19.46 -9.85
N ALA A 234 5.38 18.48 -10.32
CA ALA A 234 5.78 17.51 -11.33
C ALA A 234 6.27 18.16 -12.64
N SER A 235 5.72 19.34 -12.98
CA SER A 235 6.12 20.09 -14.18
C SER A 235 7.40 20.91 -14.02
N THR A 236 7.87 21.11 -12.80
CA THR A 236 8.95 22.06 -12.47
C THR A 236 10.19 21.43 -11.86
N ILE A 237 10.15 20.14 -11.51
CA ILE A 237 11.32 19.37 -11.05
C ILE A 237 11.69 18.32 -12.09
N ASN A 238 12.98 17.97 -12.19
CA ASN A 238 13.46 16.95 -13.12
C ASN A 238 13.34 15.52 -12.57
N ILE A 239 13.10 15.36 -11.27
CA ILE A 239 12.93 14.05 -10.63
C ILE A 239 11.48 13.59 -10.85
N PRO A 240 11.23 12.36 -11.34
CA PRO A 240 9.87 11.85 -11.52
C PRO A 240 9.07 11.84 -10.22
N VAL A 241 7.84 12.33 -10.25
CA VAL A 241 6.96 12.32 -9.06
C VAL A 241 6.27 10.97 -8.93
N ALA A 242 6.20 10.46 -7.68
CA ALA A 242 5.37 9.34 -7.26
C ALA A 242 4.34 9.83 -6.22
N THR A 243 3.09 9.39 -6.35
CA THR A 243 2.05 9.71 -5.37
C THR A 243 0.85 8.77 -5.51
N GLY A 244 -0.05 8.78 -4.53
CA GLY A 244 -1.30 8.03 -4.61
C GLY A 244 -1.68 7.31 -3.34
N GLU A 245 -0.79 7.15 -2.36
CA GLU A 245 -1.08 6.41 -1.12
C GLU A 245 -2.25 7.01 -0.31
N ASN A 246 -2.48 8.30 -0.44
CA ASN A 246 -3.56 9.05 0.19
C ASN A 246 -4.72 9.41 -0.76
N ASN A 247 -4.73 8.85 -1.98
CA ASN A 247 -5.83 8.92 -2.92
C ASN A 247 -6.64 7.61 -2.90
N TYR A 248 -7.96 7.70 -3.05
CA TYR A 248 -8.87 6.58 -2.75
C TYR A 248 -9.59 6.01 -3.95
N THR A 249 -9.82 6.81 -5.01
CA THR A 249 -10.70 6.41 -6.08
C THR A 249 -10.04 6.56 -7.45
N ARG A 250 -10.41 5.69 -8.41
CA ARG A 250 -9.99 5.83 -9.81
C ARG A 250 -10.25 7.22 -10.40
N TYR A 251 -11.17 7.99 -9.83
CA TYR A 251 -11.47 9.35 -10.29
C TYR A 251 -10.37 10.33 -9.88
N GLU A 252 -9.83 10.21 -8.66
CA GLU A 252 -8.68 10.98 -8.20
C GLU A 252 -7.42 10.57 -8.97
N PHE A 253 -7.21 9.26 -9.19
CA PHE A 253 -6.09 8.76 -10.00
C PHE A 253 -6.19 9.18 -11.46
N ARG A 254 -7.40 9.20 -12.05
CA ARG A 254 -7.61 9.76 -13.38
C ARG A 254 -7.16 11.23 -13.43
N GLU A 255 -7.52 12.03 -12.47
CA GLU A 255 -7.15 13.43 -12.41
C GLU A 255 -5.63 13.62 -12.26
N LEU A 256 -4.95 12.79 -11.43
CA LEU A 256 -3.48 12.77 -11.36
C LEU A 256 -2.85 12.49 -12.74
N ILE A 257 -3.40 11.53 -13.47
CA ILE A 257 -2.92 11.14 -14.81
C ILE A 257 -3.16 12.28 -15.82
N GLU A 258 -4.38 12.80 -15.92
CA GLU A 258 -4.77 13.86 -16.86
C GLU A 258 -3.95 15.14 -16.65
N ARG A 259 -3.64 15.47 -15.38
CA ARG A 259 -2.79 16.61 -15.00
C ARG A 259 -1.30 16.34 -15.17
N LYS A 260 -0.91 15.12 -15.50
CA LYS A 260 0.51 14.67 -15.53
C LYS A 260 1.22 14.89 -14.19
N ALA A 261 0.50 14.74 -13.09
CA ALA A 261 0.97 15.02 -11.74
C ALA A 261 1.93 13.94 -11.20
N ALA A 262 1.94 12.74 -11.80
CA ALA A 262 2.80 11.64 -11.36
C ALA A 262 3.29 10.78 -12.53
N ARG A 263 4.49 10.22 -12.40
CA ARG A 263 5.07 9.19 -13.28
C ARG A 263 4.91 7.79 -12.71
N TYR A 264 4.75 7.69 -11.39
CA TYR A 264 4.47 6.46 -10.66
C TYR A 264 3.22 6.65 -9.80
N LEU A 265 2.27 5.73 -9.87
CA LEU A 265 1.08 5.73 -9.04
C LEU A 265 1.21 4.69 -7.92
N MET A 266 0.84 5.09 -6.71
CA MET A 266 1.03 4.31 -5.50
C MET A 266 -0.30 4.06 -4.76
N PRO A 267 -1.29 3.37 -5.39
CA PRO A 267 -2.53 3.06 -4.70
C PRO A 267 -2.26 2.15 -3.50
N ASP A 268 -2.88 2.44 -2.37
CA ASP A 268 -2.89 1.57 -1.21
C ASP A 268 -4.11 0.65 -1.27
N VAL A 269 -3.89 -0.66 -1.35
CA VAL A 269 -4.97 -1.66 -1.46
C VAL A 269 -5.95 -1.58 -0.28
N CYS A 270 -5.44 -1.23 0.91
CA CYS A 270 -6.25 -1.07 2.12
C CYS A 270 -7.02 0.25 2.19
N ARG A 271 -6.69 1.24 1.35
CA ARG A 271 -7.33 2.56 1.32
C ARG A 271 -8.17 2.78 0.06
N ALA A 272 -7.68 2.32 -1.10
CA ALA A 272 -8.28 2.55 -2.41
C ALA A 272 -9.46 1.61 -2.70
N ASN A 273 -10.35 1.41 -1.73
CA ASN A 273 -11.56 0.58 -1.86
C ASN A 273 -11.27 -0.87 -2.31
N GLY A 274 -10.11 -1.43 -1.95
CA GLY A 274 -9.73 -2.81 -2.16
C GLY A 274 -9.13 -3.13 -3.52
N TYR A 275 -9.08 -4.41 -3.84
CA TYR A 275 -8.52 -4.94 -5.08
C TYR A 275 -9.30 -4.50 -6.32
N SER A 276 -10.65 -4.48 -6.24
CA SER A 276 -11.51 -4.11 -7.38
C SER A 276 -11.18 -2.71 -7.90
N GLU A 277 -11.01 -1.73 -7.02
CA GLU A 277 -10.66 -0.36 -7.44
C GLU A 277 -9.19 -0.24 -7.83
N THR A 278 -8.29 -0.92 -7.09
CA THR A 278 -6.85 -0.90 -7.37
C THR A 278 -6.54 -1.46 -8.77
N LEU A 279 -7.21 -2.53 -9.20
CA LEU A 279 -7.07 -3.06 -10.56
C LEU A 279 -7.57 -2.07 -11.62
N LYS A 280 -8.70 -1.41 -11.38
CA LYS A 280 -9.22 -0.36 -12.30
C LYS A 280 -8.24 0.79 -12.42
N ILE A 281 -7.62 1.21 -11.31
CA ILE A 281 -6.54 2.22 -11.29
C ILE A 281 -5.35 1.71 -12.09
N GLY A 282 -4.92 0.47 -11.87
CA GLY A 282 -3.80 -0.14 -12.58
C GLY A 282 -4.00 -0.20 -14.10
N HIS A 283 -5.17 -0.63 -14.56
CA HIS A 283 -5.49 -0.67 -15.99
C HIS A 283 -5.60 0.72 -16.61
N LEU A 284 -6.15 1.69 -15.87
CA LEU A 284 -6.18 3.10 -16.30
C LEU A 284 -4.75 3.64 -16.46
N ALA A 285 -3.87 3.40 -15.48
CA ALA A 285 -2.47 3.79 -15.52
C ALA A 285 -1.73 3.15 -16.70
N ALA A 286 -1.98 1.84 -16.98
CA ALA A 286 -1.39 1.12 -18.10
C ALA A 286 -1.71 1.76 -19.45
N ALA A 287 -2.96 2.21 -19.66
CA ALA A 287 -3.38 2.91 -20.87
C ALA A 287 -2.63 4.22 -21.12
N HIS A 288 -2.01 4.79 -20.07
CA HIS A 288 -1.20 6.02 -20.14
C HIS A 288 0.31 5.77 -20.00
N GLY A 289 0.76 4.51 -19.99
CA GLY A 289 2.17 4.14 -19.84
C GLY A 289 2.76 4.52 -18.47
N ILE A 290 1.93 4.54 -17.42
CA ILE A 290 2.32 4.89 -16.06
C ILE A 290 2.49 3.61 -15.24
N ALA A 291 3.60 3.51 -14.51
CA ALA A 291 3.87 2.37 -13.64
C ALA A 291 3.10 2.46 -12.32
N VAL A 292 2.75 1.30 -11.78
CA VAL A 292 2.06 1.16 -10.49
C VAL A 292 2.97 0.46 -9.50
N SER A 293 3.19 1.10 -8.35
CA SER A 293 3.96 0.59 -7.22
C SER A 293 3.10 0.75 -5.96
N PRO A 294 2.28 -0.24 -5.60
CA PRO A 294 1.33 -0.10 -4.49
C PRO A 294 2.04 0.21 -3.18
N HIS A 295 1.40 1.07 -2.37
CA HIS A 295 1.91 1.47 -1.07
C HIS A 295 1.75 0.35 -0.05
N VAL A 296 2.76 0.10 0.76
CA VAL A 296 2.85 -0.85 1.89
C VAL A 296 2.14 -2.20 1.67
N VAL A 297 1.76 -2.89 2.74
CA VAL A 297 1.06 -4.20 2.74
C VAL A 297 1.52 -5.12 1.59
N HIS A 298 2.85 -5.30 1.49
CA HIS A 298 3.43 -6.04 0.37
C HIS A 298 2.82 -7.44 0.19
N GLU A 299 2.39 -8.08 1.26
CA GLU A 299 1.71 -9.37 1.25
C GLU A 299 0.40 -9.38 0.44
N LEU A 300 -0.30 -8.25 0.37
CA LEU A 300 -1.47 -8.05 -0.49
C LEU A 300 -1.10 -7.42 -1.83
N SER A 301 -0.19 -6.45 -1.82
CA SER A 301 0.25 -5.68 -2.99
C SER A 301 0.94 -6.55 -4.06
N LEU A 302 1.58 -7.64 -3.64
CA LEU A 302 2.19 -8.65 -4.53
C LEU A 302 1.19 -9.22 -5.54
N GLN A 303 -0.05 -9.49 -5.13
CA GLN A 303 -1.09 -10.01 -6.01
C GLN A 303 -1.44 -9.01 -7.13
N VAL A 304 -1.47 -7.72 -6.80
CA VAL A 304 -1.73 -6.63 -7.76
C VAL A 304 -0.58 -6.51 -8.76
N CYS A 305 0.66 -6.43 -8.27
CA CYS A 305 1.84 -6.32 -9.14
C CYS A 305 2.01 -7.56 -10.03
N GLY A 306 1.66 -8.74 -9.53
CA GLY A 306 1.71 -9.98 -10.30
C GLY A 306 0.69 -10.05 -11.44
N ALA A 307 -0.40 -9.30 -11.34
CA ALA A 307 -1.49 -9.29 -12.32
C ALA A 307 -1.39 -8.15 -13.34
N LEU A 308 -0.74 -7.04 -12.99
CA LEU A 308 -0.67 -5.84 -13.83
C LEU A 308 0.59 -5.81 -14.69
N SER A 309 0.44 -5.59 -16.00
CA SER A 309 1.57 -5.44 -16.96
C SER A 309 2.45 -4.22 -16.67
N ASN A 310 1.93 -3.23 -15.95
CA ASN A 310 2.60 -2.03 -15.49
C ASN A 310 2.89 -2.04 -13.99
N GLY A 311 2.72 -3.19 -13.30
CA GLY A 311 3.20 -3.40 -11.94
C GLY A 311 4.72 -3.26 -11.88
N PHE A 312 5.24 -2.49 -10.91
CA PHE A 312 6.66 -2.15 -10.90
C PHE A 312 7.39 -2.71 -9.69
N LEU A 313 7.20 -2.13 -8.52
CA LEU A 313 7.89 -2.53 -7.29
C LEU A 313 6.88 -2.70 -6.15
N VAL A 314 7.26 -3.49 -5.14
CA VAL A 314 6.54 -3.55 -3.86
C VAL A 314 7.39 -3.01 -2.73
N GLU A 315 6.74 -2.38 -1.78
CA GLU A 315 7.37 -1.75 -0.63
C GLU A 315 7.70 -2.77 0.46
N LEU A 316 8.97 -2.99 0.72
CA LEU A 316 9.42 -3.78 1.87
C LEU A 316 9.70 -2.86 3.05
N ILE A 317 8.85 -2.93 4.06
CA ILE A 317 8.98 -2.17 5.29
C ILE A 317 8.77 -3.09 6.50
N ASP A 318 9.57 -2.90 7.56
CA ASP A 318 9.59 -3.79 8.73
C ASP A 318 8.50 -3.39 9.75
N TRP A 319 7.23 -3.46 9.34
CA TRP A 319 6.10 -3.10 10.19
C TRP A 319 5.31 -4.29 10.72
N THR A 320 5.52 -5.45 10.14
CA THR A 320 4.75 -6.65 10.44
C THR A 320 5.54 -7.56 11.39
N PRO A 321 5.01 -7.87 12.59
CA PRO A 321 5.63 -8.87 13.44
C PRO A 321 5.68 -10.24 12.77
N PRO A 322 6.76 -11.01 12.98
CA PRO A 322 6.94 -12.29 12.30
C PRO A 322 5.90 -13.36 12.70
N ASP A 323 5.22 -13.17 13.83
CA ASP A 323 4.19 -14.09 14.34
C ASP A 323 2.77 -13.72 13.89
N LEU A 324 2.59 -12.64 13.12
CA LEU A 324 1.26 -12.17 12.72
C LEU A 324 0.60 -13.12 11.71
N PHE A 325 1.32 -13.52 10.67
CA PHE A 325 0.82 -14.39 9.61
C PHE A 325 1.48 -15.77 9.65
N GLU A 326 0.77 -16.81 9.16
CA GLU A 326 1.29 -18.17 9.08
C GLU A 326 2.49 -18.28 8.12
N ASP A 327 2.37 -17.68 6.93
CA ASP A 327 3.35 -17.74 5.85
C ASP A 327 3.56 -16.35 5.24
N MET A 328 4.31 -15.48 5.91
CA MET A 328 4.63 -14.16 5.38
C MET A 328 5.60 -14.29 4.20
N PRO A 329 5.33 -13.63 3.05
CA PRO A 329 6.29 -13.59 1.94
C PRO A 329 7.65 -13.04 2.40
N VAL A 330 8.72 -13.72 2.00
CA VAL A 330 10.09 -13.35 2.35
C VAL A 330 10.79 -12.76 1.13
N CYS A 331 11.39 -11.59 1.29
CA CYS A 331 12.26 -11.00 0.28
C CYS A 331 13.57 -11.78 0.19
N LYS A 332 13.88 -12.30 -0.97
CA LYS A 332 15.13 -13.00 -1.27
C LYS A 332 15.73 -12.45 -2.56
N ASP A 333 17.02 -12.15 -2.54
CA ASP A 333 17.74 -11.59 -3.69
C ASP A 333 17.07 -10.32 -4.27
N GLY A 334 16.43 -9.53 -3.39
CA GLY A 334 15.73 -8.29 -3.74
C GLY A 334 14.35 -8.46 -4.36
N GLU A 335 13.79 -9.67 -4.35
CA GLU A 335 12.50 -10.00 -4.92
C GLU A 335 11.63 -10.77 -3.94
N PHE A 336 10.32 -10.67 -4.12
CA PHE A 336 9.35 -11.57 -3.52
C PHE A 336 8.82 -12.55 -4.57
N ARG A 337 8.65 -13.81 -4.15
CA ARG A 337 7.79 -14.73 -4.86
C ARG A 337 6.36 -14.56 -4.37
N ILE A 338 5.41 -14.42 -5.30
CA ILE A 338 3.99 -14.27 -4.96
C ILE A 338 3.49 -15.60 -4.37
N PRO A 339 2.68 -15.57 -3.28
CA PRO A 339 2.11 -16.78 -2.70
C PRO A 339 1.34 -17.60 -3.73
N ALA A 340 1.66 -18.90 -3.81
CA ALA A 340 1.04 -19.83 -4.76
C ALA A 340 -0.22 -20.53 -4.19
N LYS A 341 -0.60 -20.25 -2.95
CA LYS A 341 -1.82 -20.79 -2.34
C LYS A 341 -3.07 -20.13 -2.94
N PRO A 342 -4.21 -20.84 -3.04
CA PRO A 342 -5.47 -20.24 -3.44
C PRO A 342 -5.83 -19.02 -2.58
N GLY A 343 -6.42 -18.01 -3.20
CA GLY A 343 -6.66 -16.71 -2.56
C GLY A 343 -5.45 -15.78 -2.68
N HIS A 344 -5.38 -14.79 -1.80
CA HIS A 344 -4.17 -13.95 -1.67
C HIS A 344 -3.04 -14.66 -0.90
N GLY A 345 -3.31 -15.84 -0.32
CA GLY A 345 -2.32 -16.70 0.32
C GLY A 345 -2.00 -16.35 1.78
N MET A 346 -2.63 -15.33 2.36
CA MET A 346 -2.38 -14.90 3.74
C MET A 346 -3.40 -15.48 4.72
N ALA A 347 -2.91 -15.85 5.90
CA ALA A 347 -3.73 -16.25 7.05
C ALA A 347 -3.08 -15.73 8.33
N PHE A 348 -3.88 -15.18 9.24
CA PHE A 348 -3.39 -14.84 10.57
C PHE A 348 -3.13 -16.11 11.39
N THR A 349 -2.05 -16.11 12.18
CA THR A 349 -1.88 -17.18 13.15
C THR A 349 -2.95 -17.11 14.24
N ARG A 350 -3.39 -18.26 14.76
CA ARG A 350 -4.36 -18.29 15.86
C ARG A 350 -3.84 -17.53 17.10
N ALA A 351 -2.54 -17.63 17.35
CA ALA A 351 -1.90 -16.90 18.44
C ALA A 351 -1.95 -15.38 18.26
N ALA A 352 -1.71 -14.88 17.04
CA ALA A 352 -1.80 -13.45 16.73
C ALA A 352 -3.21 -12.91 16.89
N LEU A 353 -4.24 -13.63 16.42
CA LEU A 353 -5.64 -13.25 16.60
C LEU A 353 -6.04 -13.12 18.08
N GLN A 354 -5.44 -13.91 18.97
CA GLN A 354 -5.66 -13.80 20.40
C GLN A 354 -4.81 -12.71 21.06
N LYS A 355 -3.53 -12.64 20.68
CA LYS A 355 -2.54 -11.74 21.29
C LYS A 355 -2.78 -10.26 20.95
N TYR A 356 -3.16 -9.98 19.70
CA TYR A 356 -3.27 -8.62 19.18
C TYR A 356 -4.69 -8.08 19.13
N ARG A 357 -5.69 -8.84 19.54
CA ARG A 357 -7.08 -8.39 19.57
C ARG A 357 -7.24 -7.16 20.48
N ALA A 358 -7.78 -6.05 19.93
CA ALA A 358 -8.02 -4.80 20.65
C ALA A 358 -9.43 -4.74 21.24
#